data_02f8515fe4bbe45196cf0e5633690760
#
_entry.id   02f8515fe4bbe45196cf0e5633690760
#
_cell.length_a   1.000
_cell.length_b   1.000
_cell.length_c   1.000
_cell.angle_alpha   90.00
_cell.angle_beta   90.00
_cell.angle_gamma   90.00
#
_symmetry.space_group_name_H-M   'P 1'
#
loop_
_entity.id
_entity.type
_entity.pdbx_description
1 polymer ?
#
loop_
_entity_poly.entity_id
_entity_poly.type
_entity_poly.pdbx_seq_one_letter_code
_entity_poly.pdbx_strand_id
1 'polypeptide(L)'
;MKNLQGADIEKLDREFVWHPFTQMSDWEKERNILIERGEGVYLYDIYGNKYIDGVSSLWVNVHGHNNPELNSALKEQLDKISHSTLLGLANVPSAVLAEKLIEIAPKSLKKVFYSDSGSTSVEIAVKVAFQYFRQKGPAYKNKKKIIAATSAYHGDTLGSVSLGGIELFHSIYKPLLFETVRITYPYCYRCPFNLKHPDCGLYCAKEAEKIIKVHAEESCALIIEPMLQGASGMITMPAGYMKKIERACKDNGVILILDEVATGFGRTGEMFAAFHEDISPDAMCIAKGITGGYLPMAATLFTKEIYDGFLGNYQDNKTFFHGHTYTGNQLASACAVKSLEMFKKYGLLNKMKPVIARLNELLKDFRQLENVGDIRNIGLTAGIELVKDKDTKEPFEAGKRIGHKVVLNARERGVIIRPLGDVIVVMPPLVIDEGTLETLMSAIYDSVKAAVKN
;
A
#
# COMPACT_ATOMS: atom_id res chain seq x y z
N MET A 1 26.15 3.19 -22.14
CA MET A 1 26.74 2.54 -20.96
C MET A 1 27.90 1.68 -21.47
N LYS A 2 29.06 1.64 -20.77
CA LYS A 2 30.16 0.71 -21.08
C LYS A 2 29.59 -0.72 -21.03
N ASN A 3 30.13 -1.63 -21.83
CA ASN A 3 29.85 -3.07 -21.73
C ASN A 3 30.38 -3.58 -20.38
N LEU A 4 29.64 -3.31 -19.29
CA LEU A 4 29.97 -3.83 -17.96
C LEU A 4 29.54 -5.30 -17.90
N GLN A 5 30.44 -6.17 -17.42
CA GLN A 5 30.06 -7.55 -17.12
C GLN A 5 29.29 -7.63 -15.81
N GLY A 6 28.54 -8.69 -15.58
CA GLY A 6 27.71 -8.85 -14.37
C GLY A 6 28.48 -8.64 -13.07
N ALA A 7 29.71 -9.17 -12.97
CA ALA A 7 30.58 -8.98 -11.81
C ALA A 7 30.95 -7.50 -11.54
N ASP A 8 31.11 -6.68 -12.60
CA ASP A 8 31.36 -5.26 -12.45
C ASP A 8 30.15 -4.53 -11.87
N ILE A 9 28.93 -4.92 -12.30
CA ILE A 9 27.67 -4.32 -11.81
C ILE A 9 27.45 -4.70 -10.34
N GLU A 10 27.67 -5.94 -9.94
CA GLU A 10 27.62 -6.36 -8.54
C GLU A 10 28.58 -5.57 -7.65
N LYS A 11 29.79 -5.30 -8.14
CA LYS A 11 30.77 -4.48 -7.42
C LYS A 11 30.29 -3.05 -7.26
N LEU A 12 29.76 -2.44 -8.33
CA LEU A 12 29.21 -1.06 -8.28
C LEU A 12 28.04 -0.97 -7.29
N ASP A 13 27.14 -1.96 -7.31
CA ASP A 13 26.00 -2.01 -6.39
C ASP A 13 26.47 -2.05 -4.92
N ARG A 14 27.37 -2.98 -4.59
CA ARG A 14 27.90 -3.14 -3.23
C ARG A 14 28.68 -1.91 -2.74
N GLU A 15 29.40 -1.24 -3.62
CA GLU A 15 30.26 -0.11 -3.27
C GLU A 15 29.49 1.21 -3.11
N PHE A 16 28.41 1.42 -3.93
CA PHE A 16 27.80 2.73 -4.05
C PHE A 16 26.31 2.80 -3.70
N VAL A 17 25.59 1.66 -3.58
CA VAL A 17 24.15 1.66 -3.35
C VAL A 17 23.80 1.29 -1.92
N TRP A 18 23.07 2.17 -1.24
CA TRP A 18 22.48 1.86 0.06
C TRP A 18 21.02 1.42 -0.14
N HIS A 19 20.75 0.15 0.11
CA HIS A 19 19.45 -0.47 -0.12
C HIS A 19 18.43 -0.13 0.99
N PRO A 20 17.16 0.22 0.63
CA PRO A 20 16.10 0.51 1.60
C PRO A 20 15.68 -0.76 2.36
N PHE A 21 15.34 -0.63 3.64
CA PHE A 21 14.89 -1.73 4.50
C PHE A 21 15.81 -2.96 4.49
N THR A 22 17.11 -2.75 4.33
CA THR A 22 18.11 -3.82 4.17
C THR A 22 19.19 -3.71 5.22
N GLN A 23 19.52 -4.84 5.89
CA GLN A 23 20.75 -4.92 6.69
C GLN A 23 21.94 -5.03 5.75
N MET A 24 22.68 -3.92 5.60
CA MET A 24 23.74 -3.84 4.59
C MET A 24 24.89 -4.83 4.84
N SER A 25 25.22 -5.15 6.09
CA SER A 25 26.22 -6.17 6.39
C SER A 25 25.84 -7.60 5.91
N ASP A 26 24.55 -7.87 5.74
CA ASP A 26 24.06 -9.11 5.14
C ASP A 26 24.13 -9.01 3.61
N TRP A 27 23.72 -7.86 3.06
CA TRP A 27 23.77 -7.59 1.62
C TRP A 27 25.18 -7.78 1.04
N GLU A 28 26.20 -7.33 1.77
CA GLU A 28 27.59 -7.47 1.38
C GLU A 28 28.06 -8.94 1.32
N LYS A 29 27.46 -9.83 2.11
CA LYS A 29 27.86 -11.25 2.25
C LYS A 29 27.02 -12.21 1.43
N GLU A 30 25.75 -11.86 1.21
CA GLU A 30 24.80 -12.73 0.53
C GLU A 30 24.93 -12.65 -1.01
N ARG A 31 24.46 -13.68 -1.69
CA ARG A 31 24.27 -13.64 -3.15
C ARG A 31 23.04 -12.79 -3.46
N ASN A 32 23.26 -11.62 -4.02
CA ASN A 32 22.22 -10.67 -4.37
C ASN A 32 21.67 -10.94 -5.79
N ILE A 33 20.40 -10.61 -5.99
CA ILE A 33 19.76 -10.68 -7.31
C ILE A 33 19.73 -9.26 -7.88
N LEU A 34 20.42 -9.05 -9.00
CA LEU A 34 20.40 -7.77 -9.73
C LEU A 34 19.51 -7.93 -10.96
N ILE A 35 18.39 -7.25 -10.96
CA ILE A 35 17.39 -7.37 -12.04
C ILE A 35 17.81 -6.50 -13.21
N GLU A 36 17.84 -7.10 -14.40
CA GLU A 36 18.15 -6.45 -15.67
C GLU A 36 16.88 -6.13 -16.48
N ARG A 37 15.93 -7.06 -16.52
CA ARG A 37 14.70 -6.91 -17.31
C ARG A 37 13.51 -7.60 -16.67
N GLY A 38 12.32 -7.25 -17.15
CA GLY A 38 11.07 -7.91 -16.77
C GLY A 38 10.17 -8.15 -17.98
N GLU A 39 9.30 -9.16 -17.91
CA GLU A 39 8.32 -9.50 -18.94
C GLU A 39 7.11 -10.20 -18.31
N GLY A 40 5.93 -9.65 -18.49
CA GLY A 40 4.71 -10.21 -17.86
C GLY A 40 4.86 -10.27 -16.35
N VAL A 41 4.76 -11.44 -15.76
CA VAL A 41 4.91 -11.65 -14.31
C VAL A 41 6.32 -12.10 -13.91
N TYR A 42 7.28 -12.01 -14.81
CA TYR A 42 8.64 -12.51 -14.61
C TYR A 42 9.66 -11.39 -14.55
N LEU A 43 10.65 -11.57 -13.68
CA LEU A 43 11.87 -10.79 -13.59
C LEU A 43 13.05 -11.65 -14.02
N TYR A 44 14.06 -11.03 -14.62
CA TYR A 44 15.29 -11.70 -15.04
C TYR A 44 16.49 -10.94 -14.48
N ASP A 45 17.42 -11.68 -13.89
CA ASP A 45 18.66 -11.10 -13.39
C ASP A 45 19.70 -10.92 -14.51
N ILE A 46 20.80 -10.27 -14.17
CA ILE A 46 21.95 -10.00 -15.06
C ILE A 46 22.63 -11.28 -15.59
N TYR A 47 22.34 -12.44 -15.03
CA TYR A 47 22.83 -13.76 -15.48
C TYR A 47 21.80 -14.51 -16.32
N GLY A 48 20.63 -13.93 -16.57
CA GLY A 48 19.54 -14.53 -17.33
C GLY A 48 18.65 -15.50 -16.53
N ASN A 49 18.84 -15.62 -15.22
CA ASN A 49 17.95 -16.42 -14.40
C ASN A 49 16.57 -15.78 -14.34
N LYS A 50 15.53 -16.62 -14.47
CA LYS A 50 14.11 -16.20 -14.51
C LYS A 50 13.45 -16.44 -13.17
N TYR A 51 12.70 -15.43 -12.68
CA TYR A 51 11.96 -15.49 -11.43
C TYR A 51 10.52 -15.04 -11.61
N ILE A 52 9.56 -15.73 -10.96
CA ILE A 52 8.20 -15.22 -10.81
C ILE A 52 8.23 -14.09 -9.77
N ASP A 53 7.68 -12.93 -10.11
CA ASP A 53 7.53 -11.79 -9.19
C ASP A 53 6.34 -12.02 -8.26
N GLY A 54 6.57 -12.66 -7.12
CA GLY A 54 5.54 -13.00 -6.14
C GLY A 54 5.09 -11.83 -5.25
N VAL A 55 5.68 -10.63 -5.43
CA VAL A 55 5.35 -9.41 -4.63
C VAL A 55 5.13 -8.16 -5.48
N SER A 56 4.94 -8.31 -6.81
CA SER A 56 4.71 -7.17 -7.71
C SER A 56 5.79 -6.08 -7.55
N SER A 57 7.06 -6.47 -7.52
CA SER A 57 8.22 -5.65 -7.15
C SER A 57 8.13 -5.15 -5.71
N LEU A 58 7.32 -4.13 -5.42
CA LEU A 58 6.89 -3.78 -4.06
C LEU A 58 5.41 -3.31 -4.10
N TRP A 59 4.51 -4.28 -4.40
CA TRP A 59 3.06 -4.09 -4.41
C TRP A 59 2.54 -3.08 -5.45
N VAL A 60 3.31 -2.87 -6.54
CA VAL A 60 3.03 -1.82 -7.53
C VAL A 60 2.59 -2.36 -8.90
N ASN A 61 3.06 -3.55 -9.30
CA ASN A 61 2.83 -4.05 -10.64
C ASN A 61 1.38 -4.56 -10.82
N VAL A 62 0.69 -3.99 -11.80
CA VAL A 62 -0.70 -4.31 -12.13
C VAL A 62 -0.77 -5.11 -13.43
N HIS A 63 -0.24 -4.56 -14.52
CA HIS A 63 -0.41 -5.06 -15.88
C HIS A 63 0.77 -5.91 -16.39
N GLY A 64 1.65 -6.32 -15.50
CA GLY A 64 2.88 -7.02 -15.84
C GLY A 64 4.04 -6.08 -16.22
N HIS A 65 5.24 -6.64 -16.17
CA HIS A 65 6.46 -5.93 -16.55
C HIS A 65 6.53 -5.77 -18.07
N ASN A 66 7.13 -4.66 -18.52
CA ASN A 66 7.39 -4.35 -19.91
C ASN A 66 6.14 -4.47 -20.81
N ASN A 67 5.02 -3.94 -20.33
CA ASN A 67 3.75 -3.98 -21.06
C ASN A 67 3.80 -3.05 -22.28
N PRO A 68 3.54 -3.55 -23.51
CA PRO A 68 3.70 -2.76 -24.74
C PRO A 68 2.77 -1.56 -24.82
N GLU A 69 1.55 -1.60 -24.27
CA GLU A 69 0.62 -0.48 -24.30
C GLU A 69 1.05 0.66 -23.36
N LEU A 70 1.55 0.32 -22.17
CA LEU A 70 2.12 1.32 -21.26
C LEU A 70 3.39 1.94 -21.83
N ASN A 71 4.25 1.10 -22.44
CA ASN A 71 5.45 1.57 -23.10
C ASN A 71 5.12 2.54 -24.28
N SER A 72 4.08 2.23 -25.08
CA SER A 72 3.63 3.10 -26.18
C SER A 72 3.15 4.44 -25.65
N ALA A 73 2.29 4.44 -24.63
CA ALA A 73 1.74 5.66 -24.04
C ALA A 73 2.85 6.57 -23.49
N LEU A 74 3.89 6.01 -22.90
CA LEU A 74 5.06 6.77 -22.42
C LEU A 74 5.85 7.36 -23.58
N LYS A 75 6.13 6.59 -24.66
CA LYS A 75 6.85 7.06 -25.84
C LYS A 75 6.08 8.20 -26.53
N GLU A 76 4.79 8.02 -26.75
CA GLU A 76 3.92 9.02 -27.35
C GLU A 76 3.87 10.33 -26.54
N GLN A 77 3.89 10.23 -25.21
CA GLN A 77 3.92 11.40 -24.35
C GLN A 77 5.30 12.04 -24.32
N LEU A 78 6.37 11.26 -24.36
CA LEU A 78 7.76 11.75 -24.39
C LEU A 78 8.03 12.57 -25.65
N ASP A 79 7.48 12.17 -26.80
CA ASP A 79 7.58 12.90 -28.07
C ASP A 79 6.88 14.27 -28.03
N LYS A 80 5.97 14.51 -27.08
CA LYS A 80 5.29 15.79 -26.88
C LYS A 80 6.02 16.66 -25.86
N ILE A 81 6.13 16.17 -24.63
CA ILE A 81 6.82 16.83 -23.52
C ILE A 81 6.98 15.86 -22.33
N SER A 82 8.13 15.85 -21.72
CA SER A 82 8.42 15.06 -20.52
C SER A 82 7.78 15.64 -19.25
N HIS A 83 7.88 16.96 -19.07
CA HIS A 83 7.37 17.64 -17.89
C HIS A 83 7.12 19.14 -18.11
N SER A 84 6.05 19.66 -17.52
CA SER A 84 5.83 21.06 -17.16
C SER A 84 5.10 21.14 -15.83
N THR A 85 5.29 22.22 -15.10
CA THR A 85 4.70 22.40 -13.76
C THR A 85 3.18 22.58 -13.79
N LEU A 86 2.50 22.18 -12.69
CA LEU A 86 1.12 22.59 -12.39
C LEU A 86 1.03 23.88 -11.55
N LEU A 87 2.16 24.48 -11.16
CA LEU A 87 2.18 25.76 -10.45
C LEU A 87 1.81 26.90 -11.42
N GLY A 88 0.54 27.29 -11.39
CA GLY A 88 -0.01 28.34 -12.25
C GLY A 88 -0.24 27.93 -13.72
N LEU A 89 0.06 26.69 -14.10
CA LEU A 89 -0.21 26.09 -15.40
C LEU A 89 -1.08 24.85 -15.25
N ALA A 90 -1.55 24.31 -16.37
CA ALA A 90 -2.23 23.03 -16.46
C ALA A 90 -1.63 22.20 -17.59
N ASN A 91 -1.86 20.87 -17.56
CA ASN A 91 -1.47 19.99 -18.64
C ASN A 91 -2.56 18.96 -18.97
N VAL A 92 -2.58 18.52 -20.22
CA VAL A 92 -3.64 17.64 -20.73
C VAL A 92 -3.68 16.29 -20.02
N PRO A 93 -2.57 15.52 -19.87
CA PRO A 93 -2.64 14.20 -19.24
C PRO A 93 -3.12 14.23 -17.79
N SER A 94 -2.71 15.22 -17.00
CA SER A 94 -3.16 15.31 -15.60
C SER A 94 -4.65 15.67 -15.48
N ALA A 95 -5.17 16.52 -16.36
CA ALA A 95 -6.60 16.85 -16.38
C ALA A 95 -7.47 15.63 -16.76
N VAL A 96 -7.07 14.88 -17.79
CA VAL A 96 -7.74 13.63 -18.19
C VAL A 96 -7.65 12.57 -17.09
N LEU A 97 -6.48 12.44 -16.45
CA LEU A 97 -6.31 11.51 -15.34
C LEU A 97 -7.22 11.87 -14.16
N ALA A 98 -7.35 13.16 -13.82
CA ALA A 98 -8.23 13.59 -12.73
C ALA A 98 -9.68 13.17 -12.96
N GLU A 99 -10.21 13.37 -14.18
CA GLU A 99 -11.55 12.93 -14.59
C GLU A 99 -11.70 11.42 -14.39
N LYS A 100 -10.79 10.61 -14.95
CA LYS A 100 -10.83 9.14 -14.84
C LYS A 100 -10.71 8.64 -13.40
N LEU A 101 -9.90 9.28 -12.57
CA LEU A 101 -9.80 8.92 -11.14
C LEU A 101 -11.11 9.20 -10.40
N ILE A 102 -11.77 10.33 -10.67
CA ILE A 102 -13.07 10.65 -10.04
C ILE A 102 -14.18 9.71 -10.54
N GLU A 103 -14.14 9.27 -11.80
CA GLU A 103 -15.12 8.30 -12.33
C GLU A 103 -15.08 6.96 -11.61
N ILE A 104 -13.88 6.48 -11.22
CA ILE A 104 -13.70 5.16 -10.57
C ILE A 104 -13.65 5.22 -9.04
N ALA A 105 -13.53 6.41 -8.44
CA ALA A 105 -13.44 6.61 -6.99
C ALA A 105 -14.81 6.54 -6.28
N PRO A 106 -14.86 6.40 -4.95
CA PRO A 106 -16.07 6.62 -4.18
C PRO A 106 -16.75 7.96 -4.53
N LYS A 107 -18.06 7.94 -4.68
CA LYS A 107 -18.85 9.07 -5.21
C LYS A 107 -18.76 10.35 -4.37
N SER A 108 -18.32 10.26 -3.13
CA SER A 108 -18.06 11.41 -2.25
C SER A 108 -16.93 12.30 -2.76
N LEU A 109 -15.93 11.72 -3.45
CA LEU A 109 -14.71 12.41 -3.88
C LEU A 109 -14.92 13.13 -5.22
N LYS A 110 -14.39 14.37 -5.33
CA LYS A 110 -14.64 15.26 -6.47
C LYS A 110 -13.41 16.03 -6.96
N LYS A 111 -12.32 16.06 -6.21
CA LYS A 111 -11.11 16.81 -6.55
C LYS A 111 -9.87 15.96 -6.34
N VAL A 112 -8.87 16.18 -7.17
CA VAL A 112 -7.61 15.44 -7.17
C VAL A 112 -6.46 16.42 -6.94
N PHE A 113 -5.61 16.11 -5.99
CA PHE A 113 -4.33 16.78 -5.76
C PHE A 113 -3.20 15.77 -6.00
N TYR A 114 -2.30 16.05 -6.93
CA TYR A 114 -1.21 15.13 -7.30
C TYR A 114 0.04 15.28 -6.44
N SER A 115 0.76 14.18 -6.25
CA SER A 115 2.07 14.12 -5.64
C SER A 115 2.90 12.95 -6.19
N ASP A 116 4.03 12.61 -5.57
CA ASP A 116 5.02 11.73 -6.18
C ASP A 116 5.07 10.33 -5.55
N SER A 117 4.59 10.18 -4.31
CA SER A 117 4.65 8.93 -3.54
C SER A 117 3.46 8.78 -2.60
N GLY A 118 3.22 7.55 -2.10
CA GLY A 118 2.19 7.31 -1.08
C GLY A 118 2.37 8.16 0.17
N SER A 119 3.61 8.29 0.67
CA SER A 119 3.91 9.14 1.83
C SER A 119 3.49 10.60 1.60
N THR A 120 3.79 11.14 0.42
CA THR A 120 3.45 12.53 0.10
C THR A 120 1.95 12.75 -0.09
N SER A 121 1.20 11.74 -0.58
CA SER A 121 -0.26 11.84 -0.63
C SER A 121 -0.88 11.85 0.78
N VAL A 122 -0.31 11.10 1.70
CA VAL A 122 -0.70 11.11 3.12
C VAL A 122 -0.39 12.47 3.79
N GLU A 123 0.80 13.02 3.56
CA GLU A 123 1.18 14.36 4.03
C GLU A 123 0.17 15.43 3.56
N ILE A 124 -0.25 15.36 2.31
CA ILE A 124 -1.24 16.28 1.73
C ILE A 124 -2.59 16.10 2.42
N ALA A 125 -3.07 14.86 2.58
CA ALA A 125 -4.36 14.59 3.24
C ALA A 125 -4.42 15.18 4.65
N VAL A 126 -3.37 14.96 5.43
CA VAL A 126 -3.27 15.47 6.82
C VAL A 126 -3.20 17.00 6.87
N LYS A 127 -2.35 17.60 6.02
CA LYS A 127 -2.22 19.07 5.97
C LYS A 127 -3.51 19.74 5.52
N VAL A 128 -4.20 19.17 4.53
CA VAL A 128 -5.49 19.68 4.05
C VAL A 128 -6.55 19.56 5.14
N ALA A 129 -6.66 18.41 5.82
CA ALA A 129 -7.62 18.23 6.92
C ALA A 129 -7.38 19.23 8.06
N PHE A 130 -6.12 19.43 8.44
CA PHE A 130 -5.75 20.39 9.46
C PHE A 130 -6.10 21.85 9.04
N GLN A 131 -5.66 22.28 7.83
CA GLN A 131 -5.90 23.63 7.33
C GLN A 131 -7.39 23.89 7.12
N TYR A 132 -8.16 22.92 6.65
CA TYR A 132 -9.60 23.02 6.48
C TYR A 132 -10.30 23.45 7.78
N PHE A 133 -10.00 22.79 8.91
CA PHE A 133 -10.59 23.17 10.19
C PHE A 133 -10.09 24.52 10.70
N ARG A 134 -8.84 24.90 10.43
CA ARG A 134 -8.34 26.24 10.75
C ARG A 134 -9.11 27.34 10.01
N GLN A 135 -9.50 27.09 8.77
CA GLN A 135 -10.24 28.00 7.92
C GLN A 135 -11.74 28.07 8.23
N LYS A 136 -12.29 27.05 8.91
CA LYS A 136 -13.70 27.05 9.39
C LYS A 136 -13.95 28.03 10.52
N GLY A 137 -12.93 28.55 11.18
CA GLY A 137 -13.04 29.60 12.17
C GLY A 137 -12.69 29.17 13.60
N PRO A 138 -12.81 30.11 14.57
CA PRO A 138 -12.30 29.94 15.94
C PRO A 138 -12.91 28.77 16.72
N ALA A 139 -14.14 28.35 16.40
CA ALA A 139 -14.80 27.21 17.04
C ALA A 139 -14.02 25.90 16.85
N TYR A 140 -13.26 25.79 15.76
CA TYR A 140 -12.50 24.60 15.41
C TYR A 140 -11.00 24.67 15.77
N LYS A 141 -10.57 25.70 16.49
CA LYS A 141 -9.15 25.95 16.83
C LYS A 141 -8.48 24.79 17.57
N ASN A 142 -9.25 23.95 18.27
CA ASN A 142 -8.74 22.81 19.03
C ASN A 142 -8.56 21.54 18.18
N LYS A 143 -9.14 21.44 16.98
CA LYS A 143 -8.98 20.29 16.09
C LYS A 143 -7.57 20.27 15.48
N LYS A 144 -6.62 19.68 16.22
CA LYS A 144 -5.17 19.65 15.89
C LYS A 144 -4.62 18.24 15.74
N LYS A 145 -5.23 17.27 16.42
CA LYS A 145 -4.74 15.90 16.45
C LYS A 145 -5.24 15.10 15.26
N ILE A 146 -4.51 14.07 14.94
CA ILE A 146 -4.90 13.03 13.98
C ILE A 146 -5.10 11.73 14.75
N ILE A 147 -6.19 11.04 14.46
CA ILE A 147 -6.43 9.68 14.94
C ILE A 147 -5.82 8.73 13.91
N ALA A 148 -5.03 7.76 14.35
CA ALA A 148 -4.44 6.74 13.49
C ALA A 148 -4.57 5.35 14.14
N ALA A 149 -4.57 4.31 13.33
CA ALA A 149 -4.67 2.95 13.84
C ALA A 149 -3.33 2.46 14.46
N THR A 150 -3.40 1.54 15.42
CA THR A 150 -2.23 0.83 15.89
C THR A 150 -1.60 0.01 14.76
N SER A 151 -0.29 -0.16 14.80
CA SER A 151 0.46 -0.91 13.79
C SER A 151 0.31 -0.42 12.34
N ALA A 152 -0.20 0.79 12.10
CA ALA A 152 -0.36 1.35 10.77
C ALA A 152 0.98 1.68 10.10
N TYR A 153 0.99 1.67 8.77
CA TYR A 153 2.09 2.15 7.95
C TYR A 153 1.57 3.07 6.84
N HIS A 154 1.97 4.33 6.88
CA HIS A 154 1.52 5.35 5.93
C HIS A 154 2.68 5.95 5.12
N GLY A 155 3.87 5.39 5.23
CA GLY A 155 5.09 5.84 4.54
C GLY A 155 6.19 6.29 5.49
N ASP A 156 7.29 6.80 4.93
CA ASP A 156 8.54 7.03 5.65
C ASP A 156 8.95 8.52 5.77
N THR A 157 8.10 9.47 5.33
CA THR A 157 8.29 10.89 5.69
C THR A 157 7.91 11.10 7.17
N LEU A 158 8.48 12.11 7.83
CA LEU A 158 8.25 12.31 9.27
C LEU A 158 6.76 12.44 9.64
N GLY A 159 5.95 13.10 8.81
CA GLY A 159 4.52 13.17 9.03
C GLY A 159 3.83 11.81 8.88
N SER A 160 4.16 11.05 7.84
CA SER A 160 3.62 9.70 7.65
C SER A 160 4.06 8.74 8.75
N VAL A 161 5.33 8.81 9.20
CA VAL A 161 5.85 8.03 10.33
C VAL A 161 5.13 8.39 11.64
N SER A 162 4.78 9.67 11.85
CA SER A 162 3.99 10.11 13.03
C SER A 162 2.62 9.42 13.10
N LEU A 163 2.03 9.11 11.94
CA LEU A 163 0.77 8.37 11.82
C LEU A 163 0.97 6.86 11.94
N GLY A 164 2.17 6.38 11.63
CA GLY A 164 2.54 4.96 11.70
C GLY A 164 2.57 4.42 13.13
N GLY A 165 2.50 3.09 13.26
CA GLY A 165 2.45 2.41 14.56
C GLY A 165 3.32 1.15 14.62
N ILE A 166 4.23 0.92 13.67
CA ILE A 166 5.15 -0.22 13.65
C ILE A 166 6.40 0.15 14.47
N GLU A 167 6.45 -0.31 15.70
CA GLU A 167 7.54 0.02 16.65
C GLU A 167 8.93 -0.28 16.07
N LEU A 168 9.10 -1.41 15.41
CA LEU A 168 10.37 -1.81 14.79
C LEU A 168 10.91 -0.77 13.80
N PHE A 169 10.02 -0.09 13.06
CA PHE A 169 10.42 0.90 12.03
C PHE A 169 10.52 2.31 12.59
N HIS A 170 9.69 2.65 13.58
CA HIS A 170 9.40 4.03 13.94
C HIS A 170 9.97 4.46 15.30
N SER A 171 10.30 3.51 16.19
CA SER A 171 10.67 3.82 17.58
C SER A 171 11.87 4.76 17.71
N ILE A 172 12.88 4.62 16.86
CA ILE A 172 14.09 5.47 16.89
C ILE A 172 13.79 6.94 16.54
N TYR A 173 12.70 7.19 15.78
CA TYR A 173 12.32 8.52 15.33
C TYR A 173 11.32 9.23 16.27
N LYS A 174 10.85 8.58 17.35
CA LYS A 174 9.87 9.16 18.29
C LYS A 174 10.14 10.62 18.69
N PRO A 175 11.38 11.05 18.94
CA PRO A 175 11.66 12.45 19.29
C PRO A 175 11.36 13.48 18.20
N LEU A 176 11.20 13.04 16.95
CA LEU A 176 10.94 13.88 15.78
C LEU A 176 9.47 13.90 15.36
N LEU A 177 8.62 13.07 15.99
CA LEU A 177 7.25 12.82 15.57
C LEU A 177 6.26 13.68 16.34
N PHE A 178 5.15 14.05 15.69
CA PHE A 178 4.03 14.66 16.37
C PHE A 178 3.11 13.61 17.02
N GLU A 179 2.40 14.02 18.07
CA GLU A 179 1.47 13.15 18.79
C GLU A 179 0.23 12.80 17.97
N THR A 180 -0.21 11.55 18.07
CA THR A 180 -1.42 11.02 17.45
C THR A 180 -2.28 10.30 18.49
N VAL A 181 -3.60 10.34 18.30
CA VAL A 181 -4.53 9.49 19.05
C VAL A 181 -4.59 8.12 18.40
N ARG A 182 -4.57 7.04 19.18
CA ARG A 182 -4.55 5.68 18.65
C ARG A 182 -5.86 4.96 18.85
N ILE A 183 -6.37 4.36 17.76
CA ILE A 183 -7.44 3.35 17.79
C ILE A 183 -6.82 1.98 17.50
N THR A 184 -7.44 0.94 18.04
CA THR A 184 -6.98 -0.43 17.81
C THR A 184 -7.41 -0.90 16.42
N TYR A 185 -6.43 -1.30 15.58
CA TYR A 185 -6.71 -2.03 14.35
C TYR A 185 -7.12 -3.48 14.68
N PRO A 186 -8.14 -4.05 14.04
CA PRO A 186 -8.58 -5.41 14.34
C PRO A 186 -7.56 -6.45 13.86
N TYR A 187 -6.99 -7.19 14.78
CA TYR A 187 -6.14 -8.34 14.49
C TYR A 187 -6.71 -9.59 15.14
N CYS A 188 -7.62 -10.27 14.44
CA CYS A 188 -8.40 -11.36 15.05
C CYS A 188 -7.54 -12.55 15.51
N TYR A 189 -6.47 -12.88 14.79
CA TYR A 189 -5.57 -13.97 15.20
C TYR A 189 -4.83 -13.66 16.51
N ARG A 190 -4.36 -12.42 16.71
CA ARG A 190 -3.72 -11.95 17.95
C ARG A 190 -4.54 -10.81 18.57
N CYS A 191 -5.80 -11.10 18.87
CA CYS A 191 -6.74 -10.08 19.36
C CYS A 191 -6.22 -9.43 20.65
N PRO A 192 -5.99 -8.09 20.66
CA PRO A 192 -5.46 -7.41 21.85
C PRO A 192 -6.43 -7.40 23.03
N PHE A 193 -7.69 -7.75 22.80
CA PHE A 193 -8.73 -7.88 23.83
C PHE A 193 -8.95 -9.33 24.29
N ASN A 194 -8.17 -10.29 23.78
CA ASN A 194 -8.32 -11.72 24.06
C ASN A 194 -9.72 -12.27 23.74
N LEU A 195 -10.39 -11.68 22.75
CA LEU A 195 -11.73 -12.07 22.30
C LEU A 195 -11.64 -12.85 20.99
N LYS A 196 -12.70 -13.63 20.68
CA LYS A 196 -12.78 -14.46 19.48
C LYS A 196 -13.81 -13.90 18.52
N HIS A 197 -13.41 -13.68 17.25
CA HIS A 197 -14.36 -13.33 16.20
C HIS A 197 -15.04 -14.59 15.66
N PRO A 198 -16.38 -14.58 15.37
CA PRO A 198 -17.28 -13.42 15.39
C PRO A 198 -17.95 -13.12 16.75
N ASP A 199 -17.77 -13.94 17.77
CA ASP A 199 -18.50 -13.88 19.05
C ASP A 199 -18.22 -12.58 19.84
N CYS A 200 -17.09 -11.92 19.58
CA CYS A 200 -16.75 -10.62 20.18
C CYS A 200 -17.63 -9.45 19.74
N GLY A 201 -18.51 -9.64 18.73
CA GLY A 201 -19.41 -8.60 18.23
C GLY A 201 -18.70 -7.31 17.81
N LEU A 202 -17.48 -7.42 17.23
CA LEU A 202 -16.63 -6.30 16.83
C LEU A 202 -16.28 -5.37 18.01
N TYR A 203 -15.89 -5.92 19.14
CA TYR A 203 -15.53 -5.15 20.33
C TYR A 203 -14.45 -4.10 20.04
N CYS A 204 -13.46 -4.42 19.21
CA CYS A 204 -12.43 -3.47 18.75
C CYS A 204 -13.02 -2.24 18.04
N ALA A 205 -14.10 -2.40 17.27
CA ALA A 205 -14.79 -1.26 16.64
C ALA A 205 -15.52 -0.40 17.69
N LYS A 206 -16.17 -1.02 18.69
CA LYS A 206 -16.83 -0.27 19.77
C LYS A 206 -15.84 0.57 20.57
N GLU A 207 -14.66 0.05 20.87
CA GLU A 207 -13.59 0.82 21.55
C GLU A 207 -13.05 1.94 20.63
N ALA A 208 -12.90 1.69 19.33
CA ALA A 208 -12.52 2.73 18.38
C ALA A 208 -13.59 3.83 18.28
N GLU A 209 -14.87 3.50 18.18
CA GLU A 209 -16.00 4.47 18.21
C GLU A 209 -15.94 5.35 19.47
N LYS A 210 -15.67 4.76 20.64
CA LYS A 210 -15.52 5.47 21.90
C LYS A 210 -14.34 6.45 21.89
N ILE A 211 -13.18 6.01 21.40
CA ILE A 211 -11.98 6.87 21.29
C ILE A 211 -12.24 8.02 20.33
N ILE A 212 -12.84 7.77 19.16
CA ILE A 212 -13.20 8.81 18.19
C ILE A 212 -14.10 9.86 18.85
N LYS A 213 -15.14 9.42 19.57
CA LYS A 213 -16.07 10.32 20.25
C LYS A 213 -15.39 11.15 21.35
N VAL A 214 -14.55 10.54 22.18
CA VAL A 214 -13.84 11.22 23.29
C VAL A 214 -12.89 12.29 22.75
N HIS A 215 -12.21 12.02 21.63
CA HIS A 215 -11.23 12.92 21.04
C HIS A 215 -11.77 13.79 19.90
N ALA A 216 -13.08 13.79 19.64
CA ALA A 216 -13.69 14.47 18.50
C ALA A 216 -13.37 15.98 18.46
N GLU A 217 -13.45 16.68 19.60
CA GLU A 217 -13.24 18.13 19.68
C GLU A 217 -11.79 18.56 19.40
N GLU A 218 -10.83 17.64 19.57
CA GLU A 218 -9.41 17.93 19.35
C GLU A 218 -8.83 17.29 18.09
N SER A 219 -9.58 16.38 17.43
CA SER A 219 -9.11 15.65 16.25
C SER A 219 -9.72 16.21 14.97
N CYS A 220 -8.86 16.55 13.99
CA CYS A 220 -9.31 17.00 12.67
C CYS A 220 -9.56 15.82 11.72
N ALA A 221 -8.82 14.72 11.82
CA ALA A 221 -9.00 13.57 10.93
C ALA A 221 -8.70 12.25 11.63
N LEU A 222 -9.23 11.18 11.04
CA LEU A 222 -8.80 9.79 11.25
C LEU A 222 -8.25 9.25 9.94
N ILE A 223 -7.06 8.64 9.97
CA ILE A 223 -6.46 7.94 8.84
C ILE A 223 -6.38 6.45 9.11
N ILE A 224 -6.71 5.63 8.09
CA ILE A 224 -6.70 4.17 8.20
C ILE A 224 -6.47 3.50 6.84
N GLU A 225 -5.72 2.39 6.83
CA GLU A 225 -5.64 1.46 5.71
C GLU A 225 -6.94 0.62 5.67
N PRO A 226 -7.80 0.72 4.64
CA PRO A 226 -9.07 0.00 4.61
C PRO A 226 -8.86 -1.48 4.27
N MET A 227 -9.60 -2.36 4.95
CA MET A 227 -9.68 -3.81 4.75
C MET A 227 -8.38 -4.58 5.01
N LEU A 228 -7.19 -3.97 4.85
CA LEU A 228 -5.90 -4.63 4.96
C LEU A 228 -4.82 -3.68 5.45
N GLN A 229 -4.21 -3.94 6.61
CA GLN A 229 -2.89 -3.38 6.95
C GLN A 229 -1.80 -4.19 6.28
N GLY A 230 -1.13 -3.58 5.29
CA GLY A 230 -0.12 -4.26 4.49
C GLY A 230 1.16 -4.54 5.26
N ALA A 231 1.91 -3.49 5.62
CA ALA A 231 3.26 -3.58 6.18
C ALA A 231 3.34 -4.26 7.55
N SER A 232 2.23 -4.33 8.28
CA SER A 232 2.15 -5.00 9.60
C SER A 232 1.93 -6.52 9.50
N GLY A 233 1.96 -7.09 8.30
CA GLY A 233 1.83 -8.53 8.11
C GLY A 233 0.54 -8.95 7.39
N MET A 234 0.05 -8.15 6.46
CA MET A 234 -1.17 -8.45 5.70
C MET A 234 -2.38 -8.72 6.62
N ILE A 235 -2.58 -7.88 7.62
CA ILE A 235 -3.64 -8.04 8.62
C ILE A 235 -4.97 -7.63 8.00
N THR A 236 -5.86 -8.59 7.79
CA THR A 236 -7.19 -8.34 7.24
C THR A 236 -8.17 -7.90 8.32
N MET A 237 -9.09 -7.04 7.94
CA MET A 237 -10.12 -6.46 8.77
C MET A 237 -11.39 -7.33 8.74
N PRO A 238 -12.06 -7.61 9.87
CA PRO A 238 -13.35 -8.28 9.85
C PRO A 238 -14.44 -7.38 9.27
N ALA A 239 -15.39 -7.99 8.57
CA ALA A 239 -16.50 -7.29 7.95
C ALA A 239 -17.30 -6.43 8.95
N GLY A 240 -17.69 -5.23 8.52
CA GLY A 240 -18.45 -4.28 9.32
C GLY A 240 -17.61 -3.36 10.21
N TYR A 241 -16.30 -3.58 10.32
CA TYR A 241 -15.43 -2.69 11.11
C TYR A 241 -15.32 -1.31 10.47
N MET A 242 -14.99 -1.24 9.17
CA MET A 242 -14.84 0.04 8.47
C MET A 242 -16.13 0.86 8.47
N LYS A 243 -17.29 0.21 8.29
CA LYS A 243 -18.59 0.89 8.32
C LYS A 243 -18.88 1.54 9.67
N LYS A 244 -18.44 0.93 10.77
CA LYS A 244 -18.53 1.53 12.11
C LYS A 244 -17.60 2.72 12.28
N ILE A 245 -16.37 2.63 11.77
CA ILE A 245 -15.40 3.75 11.80
C ILE A 245 -15.92 4.93 10.97
N GLU A 246 -16.40 4.68 9.75
CA GLU A 246 -17.01 5.72 8.89
C GLU A 246 -18.11 6.45 9.63
N ARG A 247 -19.07 5.70 10.21
CA ARG A 247 -20.18 6.29 10.95
C ARG A 247 -19.69 7.11 12.14
N ALA A 248 -18.77 6.56 12.94
CA ALA A 248 -18.22 7.27 14.09
C ALA A 248 -17.52 8.57 13.70
N CYS A 249 -16.75 8.60 12.62
CA CYS A 249 -16.13 9.82 12.10
C CYS A 249 -17.17 10.84 11.68
N LYS A 250 -18.17 10.42 10.91
CA LYS A 250 -19.26 11.28 10.43
C LYS A 250 -20.07 11.87 11.58
N ASP A 251 -20.51 11.05 12.53
CA ASP A 251 -21.35 11.46 13.66
C ASP A 251 -20.61 12.44 14.60
N ASN A 252 -19.27 12.45 14.58
CA ASN A 252 -18.42 13.27 15.44
C ASN A 252 -17.66 14.38 14.69
N GLY A 253 -17.91 14.60 13.41
CA GLY A 253 -17.29 15.65 12.61
C GLY A 253 -15.76 15.52 12.51
N VAL A 254 -15.26 14.29 12.37
CA VAL A 254 -13.85 13.93 12.13
C VAL A 254 -13.70 13.52 10.66
N ILE A 255 -12.78 14.13 9.93
CA ILE A 255 -12.53 13.79 8.53
C ILE A 255 -12.01 12.34 8.44
N LEU A 256 -12.65 11.50 7.62
CA LEU A 256 -12.17 10.16 7.34
C LEU A 256 -11.24 10.16 6.13
N ILE A 257 -9.97 9.79 6.35
CA ILE A 257 -8.95 9.61 5.32
C ILE A 257 -8.71 8.11 5.12
N LEU A 258 -8.94 7.59 3.93
CA LEU A 258 -8.54 6.24 3.56
C LEU A 258 -7.16 6.23 2.90
N ASP A 259 -6.27 5.41 3.42
CA ASP A 259 -5.00 5.11 2.77
C ASP A 259 -5.13 3.88 1.87
N GLU A 260 -5.46 4.13 0.61
CA GLU A 260 -5.58 3.11 -0.45
C GLU A 260 -4.27 2.94 -1.26
N VAL A 261 -3.16 3.40 -0.73
CA VAL A 261 -1.85 3.31 -1.41
C VAL A 261 -1.47 1.87 -1.71
N ALA A 262 -1.76 0.92 -0.81
CA ALA A 262 -1.46 -0.50 -1.01
C ALA A 262 -2.68 -1.30 -1.47
N THR A 263 -3.88 -0.89 -1.13
CA THR A 263 -5.14 -1.62 -1.31
C THR A 263 -5.86 -1.29 -2.61
N GLY A 264 -5.59 -0.12 -3.19
CA GLY A 264 -6.23 0.34 -4.42
C GLY A 264 -5.79 -0.40 -5.69
N PHE A 265 -6.44 -0.06 -6.78
CA PHE A 265 -6.17 -0.55 -8.12
C PHE A 265 -6.24 -2.08 -8.25
N GLY A 266 -7.32 -2.68 -7.73
CA GLY A 266 -7.64 -4.09 -7.92
C GLY A 266 -7.00 -5.03 -6.89
N ARG A 267 -6.10 -4.57 -6.02
CA ARG A 267 -5.30 -5.41 -5.16
C ARG A 267 -6.14 -6.31 -4.24
N THR A 268 -7.24 -5.79 -3.71
CA THR A 268 -8.16 -6.52 -2.83
C THR A 268 -9.30 -7.26 -3.57
N GLY A 269 -9.28 -7.24 -4.92
CA GLY A 269 -10.36 -7.80 -5.74
C GLY A 269 -11.38 -6.77 -6.23
N GLU A 270 -11.42 -5.60 -5.61
CA GLU A 270 -12.19 -4.42 -6.02
C GLU A 270 -11.24 -3.31 -6.48
N MET A 271 -11.75 -2.32 -7.25
CA MET A 271 -10.92 -1.18 -7.70
C MET A 271 -10.28 -0.44 -6.51
N PHE A 272 -11.05 -0.23 -5.45
CA PHE A 272 -10.60 0.31 -4.17
C PHE A 272 -11.19 -0.53 -3.04
N ALA A 273 -10.44 -0.71 -1.96
CA ALA A 273 -10.89 -1.48 -0.81
C ALA A 273 -12.13 -0.88 -0.14
N ALA A 274 -12.33 0.43 -0.27
CA ALA A 274 -13.54 1.14 0.16
C ALA A 274 -14.83 0.49 -0.36
N PHE A 275 -14.81 -0.13 -1.54
CA PHE A 275 -16.01 -0.73 -2.16
C PHE A 275 -16.47 -2.04 -1.50
N HIS A 276 -15.64 -2.70 -0.72
CA HIS A 276 -16.06 -3.90 0.02
C HIS A 276 -17.17 -3.63 1.04
N GLU A 277 -17.23 -2.41 1.57
CA GLU A 277 -18.25 -2.00 2.55
C GLU A 277 -18.95 -0.68 2.17
N ASP A 278 -18.90 -0.26 0.90
CA ASP A 278 -19.49 1.01 0.42
C ASP A 278 -19.10 2.21 1.29
N ILE A 279 -17.82 2.36 1.59
CA ILE A 279 -17.31 3.48 2.39
C ILE A 279 -17.24 4.75 1.55
N SER A 280 -17.73 5.84 2.13
CA SER A 280 -17.70 7.19 1.54
C SER A 280 -16.72 8.09 2.32
N PRO A 281 -15.42 8.07 2.02
CA PRO A 281 -14.44 8.86 2.74
C PRO A 281 -14.52 10.35 2.38
N ASP A 282 -13.94 11.19 3.23
CA ASP A 282 -13.74 12.62 2.97
C ASP A 282 -12.47 12.87 2.15
N ALA A 283 -11.45 12.02 2.34
CA ALA A 283 -10.23 12.02 1.55
C ALA A 283 -9.73 10.58 1.30
N MET A 284 -9.00 10.38 0.20
CA MET A 284 -8.41 9.08 -0.16
C MET A 284 -7.03 9.28 -0.77
N CYS A 285 -6.03 8.61 -0.19
CA CYS A 285 -4.66 8.59 -0.67
C CYS A 285 -4.44 7.40 -1.60
N ILE A 286 -3.90 7.62 -2.79
CA ILE A 286 -3.60 6.59 -3.78
C ILE A 286 -2.21 6.76 -4.36
N ALA A 287 -1.53 5.64 -4.65
CA ALA A 287 -0.21 5.60 -5.29
C ALA A 287 0.02 4.20 -5.91
N LYS A 288 1.26 3.71 -5.90
CA LYS A 288 1.64 2.35 -6.34
C LYS A 288 1.00 1.92 -7.66
N GLY A 289 -0.15 1.22 -7.57
CA GLY A 289 -0.87 0.70 -8.73
C GLY A 289 -1.39 1.76 -9.72
N ILE A 290 -1.41 3.04 -9.36
CA ILE A 290 -1.93 4.14 -10.21
C ILE A 290 -1.28 4.17 -11.59
N THR A 291 0.05 3.96 -11.68
CA THR A 291 0.79 3.90 -12.96
C THR A 291 1.05 2.47 -13.43
N GLY A 292 0.39 1.47 -12.82
CA GLY A 292 0.69 0.06 -13.07
C GLY A 292 2.08 -0.37 -12.60
N GLY A 293 2.76 0.43 -11.78
CA GLY A 293 4.12 0.18 -11.28
C GLY A 293 5.24 0.72 -12.18
N TYR A 294 4.93 1.60 -13.14
CA TYR A 294 5.90 2.12 -14.12
C TYR A 294 6.64 3.36 -13.65
N LEU A 295 5.94 4.32 -13.06
CA LEU A 295 6.51 5.61 -12.67
C LEU A 295 6.04 6.03 -11.27
N PRO A 296 6.87 6.75 -10.50
CA PRO A 296 6.44 7.38 -9.26
C PRO A 296 5.31 8.38 -9.52
N MET A 297 4.19 8.17 -8.87
CA MET A 297 3.04 9.06 -8.87
C MET A 297 2.11 8.72 -7.72
N ALA A 298 1.48 9.73 -7.16
CA ALA A 298 0.42 9.60 -6.19
C ALA A 298 -0.63 10.69 -6.38
N ALA A 299 -1.78 10.50 -5.77
CA ALA A 299 -2.80 11.52 -5.68
C ALA A 299 -3.55 11.41 -4.34
N THR A 300 -4.07 12.55 -3.90
CA THR A 300 -5.03 12.64 -2.80
C THR A 300 -6.33 13.16 -3.35
N LEU A 301 -7.40 12.40 -3.19
CA LEU A 301 -8.73 12.76 -3.65
C LEU A 301 -9.52 13.34 -2.46
N PHE A 302 -10.32 14.37 -2.71
CA PHE A 302 -11.09 15.07 -1.69
C PHE A 302 -12.55 15.26 -2.09
N THR A 303 -13.42 15.36 -1.09
CA THR A 303 -14.80 15.80 -1.29
C THR A 303 -14.86 17.25 -1.80
N LYS A 304 -15.99 17.61 -2.40
CA LYS A 304 -16.25 19.01 -2.79
C LYS A 304 -16.30 19.93 -1.58
N GLU A 305 -16.85 19.48 -0.46
CA GLU A 305 -16.92 20.27 0.78
C GLU A 305 -15.54 20.70 1.27
N ILE A 306 -14.58 19.76 1.32
CA ILE A 306 -13.20 20.09 1.72
C ILE A 306 -12.60 21.10 0.74
N TYR A 307 -12.71 20.87 -0.56
CA TYR A 307 -12.17 21.78 -1.59
C TYR A 307 -12.77 23.18 -1.48
N ASP A 308 -14.08 23.31 -1.28
CA ASP A 308 -14.77 24.61 -1.17
C ASP A 308 -14.27 25.41 0.04
N GLY A 309 -13.79 24.74 1.10
CA GLY A 309 -13.16 25.38 2.24
C GLY A 309 -11.89 26.18 1.90
N PHE A 310 -11.24 25.88 0.78
CA PHE A 310 -10.03 26.57 0.29
C PHE A 310 -10.35 27.69 -0.74
N LEU A 311 -11.61 27.87 -1.10
CA LEU A 311 -12.03 28.97 -1.99
C LEU A 311 -12.18 30.26 -1.19
N GLY A 312 -11.76 31.38 -1.77
CA GLY A 312 -11.83 32.69 -1.20
C GLY A 312 -11.12 33.74 -2.06
N ASN A 313 -11.15 35.00 -1.64
CA ASN A 313 -10.35 36.04 -2.26
C ASN A 313 -8.86 35.88 -1.89
N TYR A 314 -7.98 36.50 -2.64
CA TYR A 314 -6.54 36.41 -2.40
C TYR A 314 -6.14 36.80 -0.96
N GLN A 315 -6.74 37.87 -0.42
CA GLN A 315 -6.49 38.34 0.94
C GLN A 315 -7.03 37.43 2.06
N ASP A 316 -7.87 36.44 1.74
CA ASP A 316 -8.40 35.49 2.72
C ASP A 316 -7.35 34.45 3.14
N ASN A 317 -6.21 34.40 2.45
CA ASN A 317 -5.06 33.50 2.69
C ASN A 317 -5.46 32.02 2.83
N LYS A 318 -6.44 31.58 2.01
CA LYS A 318 -6.92 30.18 2.00
C LYS A 318 -6.12 29.26 1.08
N THR A 319 -5.11 29.76 0.41
CA THR A 319 -4.26 28.98 -0.48
C THR A 319 -3.63 27.81 0.27
N PHE A 320 -3.68 26.63 -0.31
CA PHE A 320 -2.91 25.48 0.18
C PHE A 320 -1.47 25.57 -0.38
N PHE A 321 -0.57 26.10 0.45
CA PHE A 321 0.83 26.28 0.10
C PHE A 321 1.59 24.96 0.22
N HIS A 322 1.37 24.07 -0.77
CA HIS A 322 2.02 22.78 -0.91
C HIS A 322 2.07 22.40 -2.39
N GLY A 323 3.18 21.81 -2.80
CA GLY A 323 3.37 21.29 -4.15
C GLY A 323 4.79 20.77 -4.32
N HIS A 324 4.98 19.87 -5.26
CA HIS A 324 6.28 19.34 -5.63
C HIS A 324 6.60 19.74 -7.07
N THR A 325 7.89 19.75 -7.41
CA THR A 325 8.33 20.09 -8.77
C THR A 325 7.64 19.25 -9.83
N TYR A 326 7.49 17.94 -9.58
CA TYR A 326 6.90 17.00 -10.53
C TYR A 326 5.40 16.72 -10.30
N THR A 327 4.71 17.53 -9.50
CA THR A 327 3.24 17.40 -9.31
C THR A 327 2.52 17.33 -10.66
N GLY A 328 1.75 16.25 -10.88
CA GLY A 328 1.01 16.05 -12.14
C GLY A 328 1.89 15.87 -13.37
N ASN A 329 3.09 15.27 -13.21
CA ASN A 329 4.00 14.96 -14.30
C ASN A 329 3.29 14.31 -15.49
N GLN A 330 3.53 14.80 -16.70
CA GLN A 330 2.82 14.37 -17.90
C GLN A 330 3.10 12.91 -18.27
N LEU A 331 4.34 12.43 -18.13
CA LEU A 331 4.67 11.03 -18.42
C LEU A 331 3.94 10.08 -17.46
N ALA A 332 4.01 10.37 -16.15
CA ALA A 332 3.33 9.56 -15.14
C ALA A 332 1.81 9.61 -15.31
N SER A 333 1.25 10.80 -15.64
CA SER A 333 -0.18 10.97 -15.88
C SER A 333 -0.65 10.20 -17.11
N ALA A 334 0.09 10.25 -18.24
CA ALA A 334 -0.23 9.49 -19.44
C ALA A 334 -0.17 7.98 -19.21
N CYS A 335 0.83 7.52 -18.47
CA CYS A 335 0.95 6.13 -18.06
C CYS A 335 -0.25 5.69 -17.18
N ALA A 336 -0.64 6.52 -16.20
CA ALA A 336 -1.77 6.25 -15.33
C ALA A 336 -3.10 6.22 -16.09
N VAL A 337 -3.32 7.17 -17.03
CA VAL A 337 -4.48 7.16 -17.94
C VAL A 337 -4.55 5.82 -18.68
N LYS A 338 -3.44 5.39 -19.29
CA LYS A 338 -3.38 4.13 -20.02
C LYS A 338 -3.63 2.93 -19.09
N SER A 339 -3.04 2.91 -17.88
CA SER A 339 -3.29 1.88 -16.89
C SER A 339 -4.78 1.72 -16.58
N LEU A 340 -5.50 2.83 -16.34
CA LEU A 340 -6.95 2.81 -16.08
C LEU A 340 -7.76 2.33 -17.30
N GLU A 341 -7.39 2.75 -18.50
CA GLU A 341 -8.03 2.28 -19.74
C GLU A 341 -7.90 0.77 -19.92
N MET A 342 -6.75 0.21 -19.56
CA MET A 342 -6.49 -1.23 -19.64
C MET A 342 -7.32 -2.03 -18.64
N PHE A 343 -7.58 -1.53 -17.42
CA PHE A 343 -8.52 -2.17 -16.50
C PHE A 343 -9.89 -2.40 -17.16
N LYS A 344 -10.41 -1.37 -17.83
CA LYS A 344 -11.71 -1.43 -18.53
C LYS A 344 -11.62 -2.30 -19.78
N LYS A 345 -10.62 -2.05 -20.64
CA LYS A 345 -10.42 -2.75 -21.92
C LYS A 345 -10.35 -4.27 -21.75
N TYR A 346 -9.62 -4.72 -20.75
CA TYR A 346 -9.39 -6.14 -20.53
C TYR A 346 -10.31 -6.77 -19.48
N GLY A 347 -11.16 -5.99 -18.83
CA GLY A 347 -12.05 -6.46 -17.76
C GLY A 347 -11.25 -7.09 -16.61
N LEU A 348 -10.11 -6.48 -16.23
CA LEU A 348 -9.10 -7.10 -15.37
C LEU A 348 -9.68 -7.59 -14.03
N LEU A 349 -10.52 -6.79 -13.37
CA LEU A 349 -11.15 -7.19 -12.10
C LEU A 349 -11.97 -8.48 -12.23
N ASN A 350 -12.69 -8.65 -13.34
CA ASN A 350 -13.43 -9.90 -13.57
C ASN A 350 -12.53 -11.08 -13.88
N LYS A 351 -11.44 -10.86 -14.64
CA LYS A 351 -10.45 -11.90 -14.95
C LYS A 351 -9.69 -12.39 -13.72
N MET A 352 -9.54 -11.55 -12.71
CA MET A 352 -8.89 -11.94 -11.45
C MET A 352 -9.74 -12.88 -10.59
N LYS A 353 -11.06 -12.90 -10.74
CA LYS A 353 -11.95 -13.69 -9.87
C LYS A 353 -11.60 -15.20 -9.80
N PRO A 354 -11.41 -15.92 -10.93
CA PRO A 354 -10.98 -17.31 -10.87
C PRO A 354 -9.59 -17.49 -10.25
N VAL A 355 -8.66 -16.59 -10.54
CA VAL A 355 -7.30 -16.62 -9.96
C VAL A 355 -7.32 -16.40 -8.45
N ILE A 356 -8.18 -15.49 -7.96
CA ILE A 356 -8.42 -15.27 -6.51
C ILE A 356 -9.01 -16.53 -5.88
N ALA A 357 -10.01 -17.16 -6.52
CA ALA A 357 -10.59 -18.42 -6.05
C ALA A 357 -9.53 -19.52 -5.97
N ARG A 358 -8.66 -19.62 -6.99
CA ARG A 358 -7.56 -20.59 -7.00
C ARG A 358 -6.53 -20.32 -5.88
N LEU A 359 -6.17 -19.05 -5.64
CA LEU A 359 -5.32 -18.69 -4.50
C LEU A 359 -5.92 -19.15 -3.17
N ASN A 360 -7.23 -18.94 -2.98
CA ASN A 360 -7.94 -19.36 -1.76
C ASN A 360 -7.90 -20.87 -1.54
N GLU A 361 -7.94 -21.66 -2.63
CA GLU A 361 -7.79 -23.12 -2.57
C GLU A 361 -6.38 -23.52 -2.18
N LEU A 362 -5.37 -22.99 -2.87
CA LEU A 362 -3.95 -23.30 -2.63
C LEU A 362 -3.51 -22.94 -1.20
N LEU A 363 -4.06 -21.87 -0.64
CA LEU A 363 -3.79 -21.46 0.75
C LEU A 363 -4.29 -22.47 1.79
N LYS A 364 -5.26 -23.33 1.45
CA LYS A 364 -5.74 -24.37 2.39
C LYS A 364 -4.67 -25.40 2.72
N ASP A 365 -3.80 -25.72 1.76
CA ASP A 365 -2.72 -26.69 1.97
C ASP A 365 -1.69 -26.20 2.99
N PHE A 366 -1.42 -24.89 3.01
CA PHE A 366 -0.53 -24.29 3.99
C PHE A 366 -1.04 -24.43 5.43
N ARG A 367 -2.37 -24.52 5.65
CA ARG A 367 -2.95 -24.72 6.99
C ARG A 367 -2.56 -26.07 7.61
N GLN A 368 -2.13 -27.02 6.81
CA GLN A 368 -1.69 -28.34 7.26
C GLN A 368 -0.26 -28.31 7.80
N LEU A 369 0.53 -27.27 7.49
CA LEU A 369 1.89 -27.14 8.00
C LEU A 369 1.87 -26.76 9.48
N GLU A 370 2.67 -27.49 10.28
CA GLU A 370 2.75 -27.35 11.74
C GLU A 370 3.12 -25.93 12.17
N ASN A 371 4.02 -25.28 11.41
CA ASN A 371 4.53 -23.94 11.72
C ASN A 371 3.77 -22.80 11.05
N VAL A 372 2.61 -23.05 10.42
CA VAL A 372 1.74 -22.00 9.90
C VAL A 372 0.65 -21.71 10.92
N GLY A 373 0.78 -20.59 11.62
CA GLY A 373 -0.15 -20.16 12.68
C GLY A 373 -1.40 -19.48 12.14
N ASP A 374 -1.26 -18.64 11.12
CA ASP A 374 -2.39 -17.93 10.51
C ASP A 374 -2.18 -17.67 9.03
N ILE A 375 -3.28 -17.61 8.29
CA ILE A 375 -3.31 -17.25 6.87
C ILE A 375 -4.42 -16.23 6.67
N ARG A 376 -4.03 -15.07 6.22
CA ARG A 376 -4.89 -13.93 5.92
C ARG A 376 -4.85 -13.63 4.44
N ASN A 377 -5.99 -13.43 3.82
CA ASN A 377 -6.01 -13.04 2.41
C ASN A 377 -7.23 -12.20 2.05
N ILE A 378 -7.05 -11.33 1.08
CA ILE A 378 -8.09 -10.55 0.42
C ILE A 378 -7.66 -10.28 -1.02
N GLY A 379 -8.51 -10.59 -1.99
CA GLY A 379 -8.14 -10.48 -3.41
C GLY A 379 -6.89 -11.31 -3.75
N LEU A 380 -5.96 -10.75 -4.50
CA LEU A 380 -4.65 -11.35 -4.82
C LEU A 380 -3.57 -10.90 -3.84
N THR A 381 -3.90 -10.88 -2.57
CA THR A 381 -2.98 -10.53 -1.48
C THR A 381 -3.13 -11.51 -0.35
N ALA A 382 -2.05 -12.12 0.11
CA ALA A 382 -2.05 -13.00 1.26
C ALA A 382 -0.82 -12.81 2.15
N GLY A 383 -1.01 -13.05 3.45
CA GLY A 383 0.04 -13.17 4.46
C GLY A 383 -0.03 -14.54 5.12
N ILE A 384 1.07 -15.28 5.09
CA ILE A 384 1.21 -16.60 5.73
C ILE A 384 2.11 -16.40 6.94
N GLU A 385 1.54 -16.40 8.14
CA GLU A 385 2.27 -16.16 9.39
C GLU A 385 2.87 -17.45 9.91
N LEU A 386 4.20 -17.45 10.06
CA LEU A 386 4.96 -18.58 10.59
C LEU A 386 5.16 -18.42 12.10
N VAL A 387 4.98 -19.51 12.82
CA VAL A 387 5.11 -19.58 14.27
C VAL A 387 5.91 -20.82 14.67
N LYS A 388 6.56 -20.73 15.82
CA LYS A 388 7.26 -21.87 16.43
C LYS A 388 6.26 -22.92 16.92
N ASP A 389 5.18 -22.45 17.53
CA ASP A 389 4.12 -23.28 18.07
C ASP A 389 2.75 -22.69 17.69
N LYS A 390 1.92 -23.52 17.05
CA LYS A 390 0.63 -23.12 16.49
C LYS A 390 -0.45 -22.91 17.54
N ASP A 391 -0.42 -23.70 18.62
CA ASP A 391 -1.44 -23.68 19.67
C ASP A 391 -1.27 -22.48 20.59
N THR A 392 -0.03 -22.22 20.98
CA THR A 392 0.32 -21.05 21.82
C THR A 392 0.52 -19.78 21.01
N LYS A 393 0.65 -19.88 19.67
CA LYS A 393 1.01 -18.80 18.75
C LYS A 393 2.40 -18.20 19.04
N GLU A 394 3.29 -18.97 19.67
CA GLU A 394 4.64 -18.54 20.01
C GLU A 394 5.41 -18.21 18.71
N PRO A 395 5.96 -16.99 18.56
CA PRO A 395 6.77 -16.65 17.40
C PRO A 395 8.12 -17.37 17.44
N PHE A 396 8.80 -17.50 16.32
CA PHE A 396 10.19 -17.87 16.30
C PHE A 396 11.06 -16.80 16.96
N GLU A 397 12.19 -17.19 17.51
CA GLU A 397 13.20 -16.24 17.95
C GLU A 397 13.67 -15.38 16.78
N ALA A 398 13.68 -14.06 16.94
CA ALA A 398 14.00 -13.11 15.87
C ALA A 398 15.34 -13.41 15.18
N GLY A 399 16.34 -13.88 15.95
CA GLY A 399 17.65 -14.25 15.40
C GLY A 399 17.64 -15.44 14.43
N LYS A 400 16.60 -16.27 14.44
CA LYS A 400 16.44 -17.39 13.49
C LYS A 400 16.07 -16.92 12.09
N ARG A 401 15.42 -15.74 11.95
CA ARG A 401 15.08 -15.11 10.69
C ARG A 401 14.38 -16.08 9.71
N ILE A 402 13.37 -16.82 10.21
CA ILE A 402 12.70 -17.89 9.43
C ILE A 402 12.11 -17.34 8.14
N GLY A 403 11.42 -16.20 8.18
CA GLY A 403 10.88 -15.55 7.01
C GLY A 403 11.96 -15.25 5.95
N HIS A 404 13.16 -14.82 6.36
CA HIS A 404 14.29 -14.59 5.45
C HIS A 404 14.80 -15.90 4.83
N LYS A 405 14.91 -16.99 5.62
CA LYS A 405 15.27 -18.31 5.09
C LYS A 405 14.27 -18.80 4.05
N VAL A 406 12.97 -18.58 4.26
CA VAL A 406 11.95 -18.91 3.25
C VAL A 406 12.20 -18.14 1.95
N VAL A 407 12.54 -16.86 2.02
CA VAL A 407 12.85 -16.03 0.85
C VAL A 407 14.05 -16.56 0.08
N LEU A 408 15.14 -16.93 0.77
CA LEU A 408 16.33 -17.50 0.12
C LEU A 408 16.00 -18.83 -0.57
N ASN A 409 15.27 -19.72 0.09
CA ASN A 409 14.80 -20.99 -0.48
C ASN A 409 13.89 -20.78 -1.71
N ALA A 410 13.04 -19.75 -1.68
CA ALA A 410 12.16 -19.42 -2.81
C ALA A 410 12.94 -18.91 -4.03
N ARG A 411 14.00 -18.13 -3.81
CA ARG A 411 14.90 -17.66 -4.89
C ARG A 411 15.56 -18.82 -5.64
N GLU A 412 16.00 -19.85 -4.92
CA GLU A 412 16.54 -21.07 -5.52
C GLU A 412 15.51 -21.83 -6.37
N ARG A 413 14.21 -21.59 -6.11
CA ARG A 413 13.07 -22.18 -6.86
C ARG A 413 12.51 -21.25 -7.93
N GLY A 414 13.24 -20.19 -8.28
CA GLY A 414 12.81 -19.24 -9.31
C GLY A 414 11.67 -18.31 -8.89
N VAL A 415 11.58 -17.95 -7.61
CA VAL A 415 10.51 -17.09 -7.09
C VAL A 415 11.10 -15.98 -6.24
N ILE A 416 10.65 -14.74 -6.49
CA ILE A 416 10.96 -13.56 -5.65
C ILE A 416 9.76 -13.28 -4.77
N ILE A 417 9.93 -13.40 -3.46
CA ILE A 417 8.98 -12.99 -2.42
C ILE A 417 9.67 -12.14 -1.37
N ARG A 418 8.89 -11.53 -0.48
CA ARG A 418 9.38 -10.71 0.62
C ARG A 418 8.72 -11.15 1.94
N PRO A 419 9.47 -11.21 3.06
CA PRO A 419 8.90 -11.44 4.37
C PRO A 419 8.60 -10.09 5.05
N LEU A 420 7.63 -10.09 5.96
CA LEU A 420 7.43 -9.06 6.98
C LEU A 420 7.64 -9.75 8.35
N GLY A 421 8.88 -9.71 8.85
CA GLY A 421 9.29 -10.62 9.92
C GLY A 421 9.14 -12.08 9.46
N ASP A 422 8.34 -12.86 10.18
CA ASP A 422 8.02 -14.24 9.81
C ASP A 422 6.66 -14.40 9.11
N VAL A 423 6.12 -13.31 8.54
CA VAL A 423 4.95 -13.36 7.65
C VAL A 423 5.42 -13.36 6.19
N ILE A 424 5.12 -14.42 5.47
CA ILE A 424 5.42 -14.53 4.04
C ILE A 424 4.32 -13.84 3.25
N VAL A 425 4.71 -12.85 2.45
CA VAL A 425 3.78 -12.07 1.62
C VAL A 425 3.65 -12.69 0.24
N VAL A 426 2.42 -12.89 -0.20
CA VAL A 426 2.06 -13.26 -1.58
C VAL A 426 1.23 -12.14 -2.16
N MET A 427 1.77 -11.46 -3.15
CA MET A 427 1.13 -10.32 -3.81
C MET A 427 1.61 -10.17 -5.27
N PRO A 428 1.32 -11.16 -6.14
CA PRO A 428 1.82 -11.17 -7.51
C PRO A 428 1.17 -10.07 -8.37
N PRO A 429 1.71 -9.77 -9.56
CA PRO A 429 1.03 -8.92 -10.54
C PRO A 429 -0.38 -9.40 -10.84
N LEU A 430 -1.34 -8.47 -11.03
CA LEU A 430 -2.75 -8.81 -11.15
C LEU A 430 -3.09 -9.59 -12.43
N VAL A 431 -2.16 -9.64 -13.37
CA VAL A 431 -2.28 -10.39 -14.64
C VAL A 431 -1.73 -11.82 -14.56
N ILE A 432 -1.35 -12.29 -13.36
CA ILE A 432 -0.90 -13.67 -13.18
C ILE A 432 -2.01 -14.66 -13.57
N ASP A 433 -1.66 -15.71 -14.30
CA ASP A 433 -2.57 -16.81 -14.61
C ASP A 433 -2.55 -17.91 -13.53
N GLU A 434 -3.53 -18.79 -13.55
CA GLU A 434 -3.69 -19.86 -12.55
C GLU A 434 -2.48 -20.82 -12.52
N GLY A 435 -1.94 -21.21 -13.67
CA GLY A 435 -0.80 -22.12 -13.74
C GLY A 435 0.49 -21.52 -13.16
N THR A 436 0.73 -20.25 -13.46
CA THR A 436 1.86 -19.51 -12.87
C THR A 436 1.66 -19.28 -11.37
N LEU A 437 0.42 -19.03 -10.93
CA LEU A 437 0.09 -18.94 -9.51
C LEU A 437 0.33 -20.26 -8.77
N GLU A 438 -0.05 -21.39 -9.36
CA GLU A 438 0.22 -22.72 -8.79
C GLU A 438 1.72 -22.97 -8.62
N THR A 439 2.51 -22.62 -9.62
CA THR A 439 3.98 -22.71 -9.57
C THR A 439 4.55 -21.84 -8.45
N LEU A 440 4.10 -20.60 -8.35
CA LEU A 440 4.46 -19.67 -7.28
C LEU A 440 4.16 -20.25 -5.90
N MET A 441 2.92 -20.73 -5.69
CA MET A 441 2.48 -21.25 -4.40
C MET A 441 3.16 -22.55 -4.01
N SER A 442 3.42 -23.47 -4.97
CA SER A 442 4.19 -24.68 -4.73
C SER A 442 5.63 -24.37 -4.28
N ALA A 443 6.30 -23.44 -4.96
CA ALA A 443 7.65 -23.02 -4.59
C ALA A 443 7.69 -22.40 -3.18
N ILE A 444 6.68 -21.59 -2.81
CA ILE A 444 6.57 -21.01 -1.45
C ILE A 444 6.32 -22.11 -0.42
N TYR A 445 5.42 -23.05 -0.71
CA TYR A 445 5.10 -24.16 0.19
C TYR A 445 6.35 -24.99 0.54
N ASP A 446 7.10 -25.38 -0.47
CA ASP A 446 8.34 -26.14 -0.30
C ASP A 446 9.42 -25.33 0.42
N SER A 447 9.47 -24.01 0.18
CA SER A 447 10.40 -23.10 0.84
C SER A 447 10.10 -22.93 2.32
N VAL A 448 8.80 -22.87 2.70
CA VAL A 448 8.38 -22.88 4.10
C VAL A 448 8.79 -24.18 4.80
N LYS A 449 8.47 -25.33 4.17
CA LYS A 449 8.87 -26.66 4.73
C LYS A 449 10.37 -26.79 4.94
N ALA A 450 11.18 -26.29 4.02
CA ALA A 450 12.63 -26.33 4.12
C ALA A 450 13.17 -25.41 5.25
N ALA A 451 12.59 -24.21 5.40
CA ALA A 451 13.06 -23.22 6.37
C ALA A 451 12.78 -23.58 7.82
N VAL A 452 11.66 -24.27 8.10
CA VAL A 452 11.25 -24.63 9.48
C VAL A 452 11.84 -25.95 9.97
N LYS A 453 12.40 -26.79 9.10
CA LYS A 453 13.04 -28.05 9.47
C LYS A 453 14.47 -27.90 10.05
N ASN A 454 15.07 -26.71 9.84
CA ASN A 454 16.43 -26.35 10.27
C ASN A 454 16.36 -25.27 11.37
#